data_5de76f4afde894258dde99608c5821f7
#
_entry.id   5de76f4afde894258dde99608c5821f7
#
_cell.length_a   1.000
_cell.length_b   1.000
_cell.length_c   1.000
_cell.angle_alpha   90.00
_cell.angle_beta   90.00
_cell.angle_gamma   90.00
#
_symmetry.space_group_name_H-M   'P 1'
#
loop_
_entity.id
_entity.type
_entity.pdbx_description
1 polymer ?
#
loop_
_entity_poly.entity_id
_entity_poly.type
_entity_poly.pdbx_seq_one_letter_code
_entity_poly.pdbx_strand_id
1 'polypeptide(L)'
;MWDLLVRGGRVVDPASGLDAVADVAVRDGRIAEVRPHERGAGLAAEDAAEVADAAGRLVTPGLVDLHTHVWHGATYWGLDPDPIAWRTGVTTWVDAGSAGAYSMDGLRRFAAELARVRVHALINVSALGLVAETGEHHNLDNLDVDTAVAVAARHGGFVRGVKARIDARTVGRHGLEPLRRAAALARRLDRPLMVHVGYGPPTIADIAPLLAEGDILTHCASGCPTDLVADGRLTAPARRALDAGAVFDLGHGSGALAFDVLEAELAEGVRPVASSDLHARSVHGPAFDLPTVMAKLVAAGAGLPEAIAAATVRPARALGLDAGTLAPGAAADIAVFDAEEGRFPVVDVHGSVRESPVRLTNTATYVDGRLLPPCAAEPPPPWIPLSGSQRRAEEDRVGATRSAVRRLESPEDFDEPFPRAGS
;
A
#
# COMPACT_ATOMS: atom_id res chain seq x y z
N MET A 1 -27.16 -0.29 -20.71
CA MET A 1 -26.51 -1.57 -20.41
C MET A 1 -25.19 -1.28 -19.67
N TRP A 2 -24.91 -1.96 -18.57
CA TRP A 2 -23.69 -1.87 -17.80
C TRP A 2 -22.65 -2.81 -18.41
N ASP A 3 -21.35 -2.47 -18.29
CA ASP A 3 -20.27 -3.38 -18.70
C ASP A 3 -20.09 -4.47 -17.66
N LEU A 4 -20.16 -4.07 -16.37
CA LEU A 4 -20.06 -4.97 -15.21
C LEU A 4 -21.09 -4.54 -14.15
N LEU A 5 -21.69 -5.52 -13.49
CA LEU A 5 -22.50 -5.35 -12.29
C LEU A 5 -21.95 -6.23 -11.16
N VAL A 6 -21.35 -5.63 -10.13
CA VAL A 6 -21.00 -6.31 -8.88
C VAL A 6 -22.22 -6.26 -7.96
N ARG A 7 -22.80 -7.43 -7.66
CA ARG A 7 -24.15 -7.53 -7.12
C ARG A 7 -24.19 -8.08 -5.70
N GLY A 8 -24.95 -7.41 -4.82
CA GLY A 8 -25.39 -7.95 -3.52
C GLY A 8 -24.32 -8.05 -2.45
N GLY A 9 -23.15 -7.44 -2.65
CA GLY A 9 -22.08 -7.41 -1.63
C GLY A 9 -22.32 -6.35 -0.55
N ARG A 10 -21.72 -6.53 0.62
CA ARG A 10 -21.56 -5.44 1.60
C ARG A 10 -20.55 -4.44 1.04
N VAL A 11 -21.03 -3.33 0.53
CA VAL A 11 -20.18 -2.24 0.01
C VAL A 11 -19.77 -1.34 1.14
N VAL A 12 -18.44 -1.22 1.35
CA VAL A 12 -17.85 -0.30 2.32
C VAL A 12 -16.98 0.69 1.56
N ASP A 13 -17.47 1.92 1.43
CA ASP A 13 -16.75 3.05 0.84
C ASP A 13 -16.65 4.18 1.85
N PRO A 14 -15.53 4.29 2.59
CA PRO A 14 -15.35 5.32 3.61
C PRO A 14 -15.33 6.75 3.04
N ALA A 15 -15.04 6.92 1.76
CA ALA A 15 -15.03 8.24 1.12
C ALA A 15 -16.43 8.84 1.02
N SER A 16 -17.44 8.00 0.76
CA SER A 16 -18.87 8.38 0.70
C SER A 16 -19.63 8.13 2.01
N GLY A 17 -19.01 7.44 2.97
CA GLY A 17 -19.64 7.00 4.22
C GLY A 17 -20.61 5.82 4.03
N LEU A 18 -20.53 5.10 2.92
CA LEU A 18 -21.38 3.93 2.65
C LEU A 18 -20.85 2.69 3.38
N ASP A 19 -21.74 2.00 4.10
CA ASP A 19 -21.55 0.64 4.64
C ASP A 19 -22.91 -0.07 4.60
N ALA A 20 -23.22 -0.71 3.49
CA ALA A 20 -24.51 -1.36 3.27
C ALA A 20 -24.41 -2.45 2.19
N VAL A 21 -25.37 -3.38 2.17
CA VAL A 21 -25.56 -4.27 1.02
C VAL A 21 -25.99 -3.42 -0.17
N ALA A 22 -25.22 -3.48 -1.27
CA ALA A 22 -25.45 -2.66 -2.46
C ALA A 22 -24.99 -3.37 -3.72
N ASP A 23 -25.46 -2.84 -4.86
CA ASP A 23 -24.97 -3.16 -6.18
C ASP A 23 -24.08 -2.03 -6.70
N VAL A 24 -22.99 -2.38 -7.40
CA VAL A 24 -22.08 -1.45 -8.06
C VAL A 24 -22.12 -1.69 -9.56
N ALA A 25 -22.62 -0.72 -10.31
CA ALA A 25 -22.67 -0.77 -11.76
C ALA A 25 -21.51 0.01 -12.39
N VAL A 26 -20.91 -0.58 -13.40
CA VAL A 26 -19.78 -0.02 -14.15
C VAL A 26 -20.18 0.21 -15.61
N ARG A 27 -19.75 1.33 -16.18
CA ARG A 27 -19.86 1.66 -17.60
C ARG A 27 -18.62 2.43 -18.05
N ASP A 28 -18.06 2.04 -19.18
CA ASP A 28 -16.88 2.69 -19.80
C ASP A 28 -15.71 2.81 -18.81
N GLY A 29 -15.48 1.73 -18.01
CA GLY A 29 -14.41 1.68 -17.03
C GLY A 29 -14.60 2.59 -15.81
N ARG A 30 -15.81 3.16 -15.62
CA ARG A 30 -16.11 4.05 -14.48
C ARG A 30 -17.29 3.54 -13.67
N ILE A 31 -17.30 3.89 -12.38
CA ILE A 31 -18.48 3.68 -11.55
C ILE A 31 -19.61 4.52 -12.10
N ALA A 32 -20.66 3.84 -12.55
CA ALA A 32 -21.84 4.51 -13.09
C ALA A 32 -22.88 4.75 -12.00
N GLU A 33 -23.08 3.76 -11.13
CA GLU A 33 -24.04 3.83 -10.04
C GLU A 33 -23.64 2.91 -8.89
N VAL A 34 -23.92 3.33 -7.66
CA VAL A 34 -23.91 2.47 -6.46
C VAL A 34 -25.30 2.54 -5.86
N ARG A 35 -26.00 1.39 -5.78
CA ARG A 35 -27.40 1.32 -5.33
C ARG A 35 -27.51 0.47 -4.07
N PRO A 36 -27.66 1.10 -2.87
CA PRO A 36 -27.97 0.37 -1.63
C PRO A 36 -29.34 -0.30 -1.70
N HIS A 37 -29.44 -1.55 -1.27
CA HIS A 37 -30.69 -2.33 -1.29
C HIS A 37 -31.76 -1.78 -0.37
N GLU A 38 -31.41 -1.06 0.68
CA GLU A 38 -32.34 -0.37 1.59
C GLU A 38 -33.18 0.71 0.87
N ARG A 39 -32.74 1.17 -0.31
CA ARG A 39 -33.41 2.19 -1.12
C ARG A 39 -34.30 1.60 -2.23
N GLY A 40 -34.54 0.28 -2.21
CA GLY A 40 -35.41 -0.40 -3.19
C GLY A 40 -34.80 -1.69 -3.73
N ALA A 41 -35.38 -2.22 -4.81
CA ALA A 41 -34.82 -3.38 -5.50
C ALA A 41 -33.43 -3.06 -6.07
N GLY A 42 -32.54 -4.05 -6.04
CA GLY A 42 -31.22 -3.98 -6.67
C GLY A 42 -31.29 -3.69 -8.18
N LEU A 43 -30.12 -3.52 -8.80
CA LEU A 43 -29.99 -3.33 -10.24
C LEU A 43 -30.37 -4.63 -10.98
N ALA A 44 -31.01 -4.48 -12.15
CA ALA A 44 -31.41 -5.63 -12.95
C ALA A 44 -30.18 -6.27 -13.62
N ALA A 45 -30.00 -7.57 -13.42
CA ALA A 45 -28.88 -8.33 -13.98
C ALA A 45 -28.88 -8.36 -15.51
N GLU A 46 -30.05 -8.36 -16.12
CA GLU A 46 -30.26 -8.31 -17.58
C GLU A 46 -29.76 -7.02 -18.23
N ASP A 47 -29.51 -5.97 -17.44
CA ASP A 47 -28.97 -4.70 -17.91
C ASP A 47 -27.43 -4.68 -17.94
N ALA A 48 -26.75 -5.78 -17.57
CA ALA A 48 -25.30 -5.89 -17.54
C ALA A 48 -24.77 -6.94 -18.52
N ALA A 49 -23.63 -6.65 -19.14
CA ALA A 49 -22.91 -7.60 -19.99
C ALA A 49 -22.21 -8.69 -19.15
N GLU A 50 -21.70 -8.32 -17.96
CA GLU A 50 -21.09 -9.21 -16.99
C GLU A 50 -21.72 -8.98 -15.62
N VAL A 51 -21.98 -10.06 -14.88
CA VAL A 51 -22.49 -10.00 -13.50
C VAL A 51 -21.54 -10.76 -12.59
N ALA A 52 -20.96 -10.06 -11.62
CA ALA A 52 -20.14 -10.63 -10.56
C ALA A 52 -21.00 -10.75 -9.29
N ASP A 53 -21.31 -11.96 -8.87
CA ASP A 53 -22.02 -12.21 -7.61
C ASP A 53 -21.09 -11.97 -6.42
N ALA A 54 -21.43 -10.98 -5.61
CA ALA A 54 -20.71 -10.63 -4.39
C ALA A 54 -21.55 -10.86 -3.13
N ALA A 55 -22.66 -11.62 -3.24
CA ALA A 55 -23.51 -11.91 -2.09
C ALA A 55 -22.71 -12.54 -0.94
N GLY A 56 -22.82 -11.97 0.26
CA GLY A 56 -22.05 -12.40 1.44
C GLY A 56 -20.58 -11.95 1.47
N ARG A 57 -20.11 -11.23 0.46
CA ARG A 57 -18.74 -10.72 0.36
C ARG A 57 -18.66 -9.24 0.70
N LEU A 58 -17.46 -8.80 1.06
CA LEU A 58 -17.10 -7.41 1.22
C LEU A 58 -16.65 -6.83 -0.11
N VAL A 59 -17.23 -5.69 -0.50
CA VAL A 59 -16.83 -4.93 -1.68
C VAL A 59 -16.30 -3.57 -1.25
N THR A 60 -15.11 -3.22 -1.69
CA THR A 60 -14.46 -1.95 -1.36
C THR A 60 -14.00 -1.23 -2.63
N PRO A 61 -13.69 0.07 -2.58
CA PRO A 61 -12.81 0.67 -3.58
C PRO A 61 -11.55 -0.17 -3.72
N GLY A 62 -10.95 -0.19 -4.91
CA GLY A 62 -9.62 -0.74 -5.10
C GLY A 62 -8.65 -0.17 -4.08
N LEU A 63 -7.86 -1.04 -3.44
CA LEU A 63 -6.93 -0.62 -2.42
C LEU A 63 -5.80 0.23 -3.02
N VAL A 64 -5.31 1.16 -2.21
CA VAL A 64 -4.20 2.06 -2.53
C VAL A 64 -3.04 1.74 -1.57
N ASP A 65 -1.98 1.16 -2.08
CA ASP A 65 -0.76 0.94 -1.31
C ASP A 65 0.20 2.11 -1.50
N LEU A 66 0.27 2.96 -0.50
CA LEU A 66 1.01 4.23 -0.54
C LEU A 66 2.54 4.02 -0.48
N HIS A 67 3.00 2.86 -0.05
CA HIS A 67 4.41 2.58 0.16
C HIS A 67 4.78 1.19 -0.36
N THR A 68 5.42 1.16 -1.53
CA THR A 68 5.88 -0.08 -2.19
C THR A 68 7.18 0.18 -2.94
N HIS A 69 7.82 -0.89 -3.43
CA HIS A 69 9.01 -0.80 -4.29
C HIS A 69 8.78 -1.67 -5.53
N VAL A 70 8.28 -1.06 -6.61
CA VAL A 70 7.75 -1.77 -7.77
C VAL A 70 8.63 -1.65 -9.03
N TRP A 71 9.94 -1.86 -8.85
CA TRP A 71 10.87 -1.88 -9.97
C TRP A 71 11.74 -3.13 -9.96
N HIS A 72 11.12 -4.25 -10.32
CA HIS A 72 11.79 -5.54 -10.43
C HIS A 72 13.01 -5.48 -11.36
N GLY A 73 14.09 -6.13 -10.96
CA GLY A 73 15.30 -6.28 -11.77
C GLY A 73 16.18 -5.03 -11.91
N ALA A 74 15.71 -3.85 -11.48
CA ALA A 74 16.48 -2.60 -11.59
C ALA A 74 16.95 -2.05 -10.24
N THR A 75 16.32 -2.44 -9.13
CA THR A 75 16.65 -1.98 -7.78
C THR A 75 16.80 -3.16 -6.83
N TYR A 76 17.52 -2.93 -5.71
CA TYR A 76 17.75 -3.98 -4.71
C TYR A 76 16.43 -4.56 -4.17
N TRP A 77 15.44 -3.71 -3.90
CA TRP A 77 14.19 -4.08 -3.25
C TRP A 77 13.06 -4.42 -4.23
N GLY A 78 13.22 -4.14 -5.52
CA GLY A 78 12.14 -4.11 -6.50
C GLY A 78 11.42 -5.45 -6.70
N LEU A 79 10.10 -5.38 -6.80
CA LEU A 79 9.21 -6.46 -7.22
C LEU A 79 8.32 -6.01 -8.39
N ASP A 80 7.64 -6.96 -9.04
CA ASP A 80 6.58 -6.68 -10.01
C ASP A 80 5.22 -6.65 -9.27
N PRO A 81 4.37 -5.62 -9.45
CA PRO A 81 3.07 -5.56 -8.80
C PRO A 81 2.05 -6.57 -9.36
N ASP A 82 2.09 -6.90 -10.65
CA ASP A 82 1.08 -7.74 -11.32
C ASP A 82 0.89 -9.12 -10.68
N PRO A 83 1.95 -9.87 -10.31
CA PRO A 83 1.83 -11.16 -9.63
C PRO A 83 1.14 -11.10 -8.25
N ILE A 84 0.94 -9.91 -7.73
CA ILE A 84 0.41 -9.68 -6.38
C ILE A 84 -0.97 -9.03 -6.44
N ALA A 85 -1.15 -8.06 -7.31
CA ALA A 85 -2.33 -7.22 -7.39
C ALA A 85 -3.63 -8.01 -7.61
N TRP A 86 -3.61 -9.02 -8.50
CA TRP A 86 -4.80 -9.81 -8.86
C TRP A 86 -5.44 -10.53 -7.65
N ARG A 87 -4.66 -10.80 -6.59
CA ARG A 87 -5.07 -11.55 -5.41
C ARG A 87 -5.09 -10.74 -4.11
N THR A 88 -4.90 -9.41 -4.19
CA THR A 88 -4.80 -8.54 -3.00
C THR A 88 -5.78 -7.38 -3.01
N GLY A 89 -6.43 -7.10 -4.14
CA GLY A 89 -7.33 -5.96 -4.27
C GLY A 89 -6.60 -4.61 -4.41
N VAL A 90 -5.27 -4.58 -4.50
CA VAL A 90 -4.51 -3.34 -4.65
C VAL A 90 -4.49 -2.94 -6.12
N THR A 91 -5.19 -1.87 -6.45
CA THR A 91 -5.30 -1.35 -7.84
C THR A 91 -4.40 -0.15 -8.08
N THR A 92 -3.96 0.53 -7.02
CA THR A 92 -3.07 1.70 -7.08
C THR A 92 -1.87 1.47 -6.19
N TRP A 93 -0.69 1.52 -6.79
CA TRP A 93 0.61 1.27 -6.16
C TRP A 93 1.44 2.54 -6.22
N VAL A 94 2.10 2.89 -5.10
CA VAL A 94 3.01 4.04 -5.07
C VAL A 94 4.41 3.53 -4.78
N ASP A 95 5.29 3.67 -5.76
CA ASP A 95 6.72 3.40 -5.57
C ASP A 95 7.33 4.47 -4.68
N ALA A 96 7.81 4.06 -3.51
CA ALA A 96 8.34 4.95 -2.49
C ALA A 96 9.83 5.23 -2.68
N GLY A 97 10.20 5.73 -3.85
CA GLY A 97 11.54 6.23 -4.11
C GLY A 97 12.55 5.18 -4.56
N SER A 98 12.11 4.10 -5.19
CA SER A 98 13.04 3.18 -5.88
C SER A 98 13.84 3.91 -6.94
N ALA A 99 13.24 4.93 -7.62
CA ALA A 99 13.91 5.79 -8.59
C ALA A 99 14.21 7.19 -8.04
N GLY A 100 15.37 7.71 -8.39
CA GLY A 100 15.71 9.11 -8.30
C GLY A 100 15.75 9.77 -9.67
N ALA A 101 16.33 10.98 -9.75
CA ALA A 101 16.33 11.78 -10.98
C ALA A 101 16.93 11.07 -12.18
N TYR A 102 17.99 10.27 -12.01
CA TYR A 102 18.67 9.61 -13.13
C TYR A 102 17.92 8.38 -13.67
N SER A 103 16.96 7.84 -12.90
CA SER A 103 16.33 6.57 -13.22
C SER A 103 14.80 6.63 -13.32
N MET A 104 14.20 7.82 -13.12
CA MET A 104 12.73 8.01 -13.13
C MET A 104 12.09 7.65 -14.48
N ASP A 105 12.76 7.99 -15.61
CA ASP A 105 12.29 7.58 -16.94
C ASP A 105 12.22 6.05 -17.08
N GLY A 106 13.20 5.35 -16.50
CA GLY A 106 13.26 3.88 -16.51
C GLY A 106 12.11 3.26 -15.69
N LEU A 107 11.87 3.73 -14.46
CA LEU A 107 10.76 3.28 -13.63
C LEU A 107 9.42 3.47 -14.35
N ARG A 108 9.22 4.65 -14.94
CA ARG A 108 7.98 4.94 -15.65
C ARG A 108 7.77 4.01 -16.84
N ARG A 109 8.77 3.89 -17.73
CA ARG A 109 8.63 3.15 -19.00
C ARG A 109 8.65 1.65 -18.85
N PHE A 110 9.48 1.13 -17.93
CA PHE A 110 9.79 -0.30 -17.85
C PHE A 110 9.16 -1.00 -16.64
N ALA A 111 8.46 -0.26 -15.79
CA ALA A 111 7.65 -0.82 -14.73
C ALA A 111 6.22 -0.27 -14.79
N ALA A 112 6.03 1.04 -14.58
CA ALA A 112 4.71 1.62 -14.42
C ALA A 112 3.81 1.54 -15.67
N GLU A 113 4.34 1.82 -16.86
CA GLU A 113 3.57 1.78 -18.12
C GLU A 113 3.30 0.35 -18.62
N LEU A 114 3.99 -0.65 -18.06
CA LEU A 114 3.78 -2.07 -18.41
C LEU A 114 2.86 -2.78 -17.40
N ALA A 115 2.70 -2.24 -16.21
CA ALA A 115 1.84 -2.81 -15.18
C ALA A 115 0.36 -2.77 -15.58
N ARG A 116 -0.39 -3.79 -15.15
CA ARG A 116 -1.85 -3.88 -15.34
C ARG A 116 -2.62 -3.07 -14.30
N VAL A 117 -1.93 -2.53 -13.31
CA VAL A 117 -2.44 -1.69 -12.24
C VAL A 117 -1.89 -0.28 -12.37
N ARG A 118 -2.46 0.67 -11.62
CA ARG A 118 -1.93 2.03 -11.59
C ARG A 118 -0.69 2.09 -10.73
N VAL A 119 0.39 2.65 -11.28
CA VAL A 119 1.63 2.91 -10.55
C VAL A 119 1.91 4.41 -10.57
N HIS A 120 2.18 4.96 -9.40
CA HIS A 120 2.72 6.30 -9.19
C HIS A 120 4.07 6.20 -8.48
N ALA A 121 4.81 7.30 -8.39
CA ALA A 121 6.11 7.31 -7.72
C ALA A 121 6.29 8.52 -6.81
N LEU A 122 7.06 8.33 -5.75
CA LEU A 122 7.76 9.39 -5.04
C LEU A 122 9.18 9.45 -5.58
N ILE A 123 9.66 10.63 -5.96
CA ILE A 123 11.04 10.76 -6.41
C ILE A 123 12.00 10.70 -5.21
N ASN A 124 12.98 9.81 -5.23
CA ASN A 124 14.02 9.82 -4.21
C ASN A 124 14.86 11.08 -4.31
N VAL A 125 15.18 11.70 -3.16
CA VAL A 125 16.07 12.88 -3.13
C VAL A 125 17.46 12.54 -3.67
N SER A 126 17.91 11.28 -3.53
CA SER A 126 19.10 10.77 -4.22
C SER A 126 18.76 10.50 -5.68
N ALA A 127 19.51 11.09 -6.59
CA ALA A 127 19.35 10.89 -8.02
C ALA A 127 19.48 9.43 -8.48
N LEU A 128 20.15 8.59 -7.67
CA LEU A 128 20.31 7.15 -7.94
C LEU A 128 19.09 6.33 -7.54
N GLY A 129 18.29 6.78 -6.55
CA GLY A 129 17.25 5.94 -5.95
C GLY A 129 17.82 4.77 -5.14
N LEU A 130 17.09 3.66 -5.06
CA LEU A 130 17.43 2.48 -4.24
C LEU A 130 18.07 1.36 -5.06
N VAL A 131 19.10 1.66 -5.84
CA VAL A 131 19.85 0.64 -6.60
C VAL A 131 20.62 -0.33 -5.70
N ALA A 132 20.97 0.10 -4.49
CA ALA A 132 21.62 -0.70 -3.46
C ALA A 132 20.71 -0.87 -2.24
N GLU A 133 21.08 -1.75 -1.32
CA GLU A 133 20.34 -1.99 -0.07
C GLU A 133 20.22 -0.72 0.77
N THR A 134 21.29 0.08 0.84
CA THR A 134 21.38 1.32 1.62
C THR A 134 22.52 2.21 1.11
N GLY A 135 22.69 3.39 1.71
CA GLY A 135 23.84 4.28 1.46
C GLY A 135 23.56 5.30 0.36
N GLU A 136 22.34 5.43 -0.11
CA GLU A 136 21.96 6.36 -1.17
C GLU A 136 22.21 7.84 -0.84
N HIS A 137 22.34 8.18 0.44
CA HIS A 137 22.65 9.54 0.90
C HIS A 137 24.12 9.76 1.29
N HIS A 138 24.99 8.76 1.14
CA HIS A 138 26.41 8.87 1.54
C HIS A 138 27.21 9.82 0.64
N ASN A 139 26.76 10.07 -0.58
CA ASN A 139 27.34 11.09 -1.45
C ASN A 139 26.31 12.21 -1.70
N LEU A 140 26.56 13.39 -1.12
CA LEU A 140 25.69 14.56 -1.26
C LEU A 140 25.64 15.11 -2.70
N ASP A 141 26.59 14.79 -3.56
CA ASP A 141 26.56 15.19 -4.96
C ASP A 141 25.42 14.51 -5.73
N ASN A 142 24.95 13.35 -5.23
CA ASN A 142 23.78 12.67 -5.79
C ASN A 142 22.44 13.30 -5.32
N LEU A 143 22.45 14.23 -4.38
CA LEU A 143 21.26 14.89 -3.86
C LEU A 143 21.10 16.26 -4.52
N ASP A 144 20.99 16.27 -5.86
CA ASP A 144 20.83 17.45 -6.68
C ASP A 144 19.34 17.81 -6.81
N VAL A 145 18.92 18.82 -6.02
CA VAL A 145 17.55 19.31 -5.96
C VAL A 145 17.11 19.90 -7.30
N ASP A 146 17.98 20.62 -8.02
CA ASP A 146 17.62 21.26 -9.29
C ASP A 146 17.33 20.23 -10.38
N THR A 147 18.17 19.23 -10.50
CA THR A 147 17.97 18.09 -11.42
C THR A 147 16.68 17.33 -11.05
N ALA A 148 16.44 17.07 -9.75
CA ALA A 148 15.25 16.37 -9.31
C ALA A 148 13.96 17.15 -9.62
N VAL A 149 13.94 18.47 -9.43
CA VAL A 149 12.83 19.35 -9.83
C VAL A 149 12.57 19.28 -11.33
N ALA A 150 13.60 19.40 -12.14
CA ALA A 150 13.48 19.36 -13.60
C ALA A 150 12.92 18.02 -14.10
N VAL A 151 13.36 16.91 -13.50
CA VAL A 151 12.86 15.56 -13.82
C VAL A 151 11.42 15.39 -13.37
N ALA A 152 11.09 15.71 -12.12
CA ALA A 152 9.74 15.59 -11.60
C ALA A 152 8.72 16.39 -12.43
N ALA A 153 9.08 17.58 -12.88
CA ALA A 153 8.24 18.41 -13.74
C ALA A 153 7.88 17.73 -15.08
N ARG A 154 8.80 16.96 -15.67
CA ARG A 154 8.55 16.19 -16.90
C ARG A 154 7.60 15.02 -16.69
N HIS A 155 7.49 14.52 -15.47
CA HIS A 155 6.67 13.36 -15.13
C HIS A 155 5.30 13.72 -14.53
N GLY A 156 4.98 15.00 -14.35
CA GLY A 156 3.66 15.54 -14.02
C GLY A 156 2.89 14.72 -12.97
N GLY A 157 1.76 14.14 -13.41
CA GLY A 157 0.90 13.33 -12.56
C GLY A 157 1.45 11.96 -12.14
N PHE A 158 2.59 11.51 -12.64
CA PHE A 158 3.22 10.25 -12.22
C PHE A 158 4.00 10.42 -10.91
N VAL A 159 4.81 11.48 -10.78
CA VAL A 159 5.52 11.80 -9.53
C VAL A 159 4.57 12.53 -8.58
N ARG A 160 4.25 11.91 -7.44
CA ARG A 160 3.28 12.40 -6.47
C ARG A 160 3.88 13.01 -5.20
N GLY A 161 5.17 12.85 -4.99
CA GLY A 161 5.86 13.35 -3.82
C GLY A 161 7.36 13.10 -3.88
N VAL A 162 8.01 13.33 -2.76
CA VAL A 162 9.45 13.13 -2.56
C VAL A 162 9.66 12.04 -1.51
N LYS A 163 10.71 11.23 -1.64
CA LYS A 163 11.12 10.23 -0.65
C LYS A 163 12.52 10.53 -0.13
N ALA A 164 12.69 10.39 1.18
CA ALA A 164 14.00 10.34 1.83
C ALA A 164 14.01 9.27 2.91
N ARG A 165 15.07 8.46 3.00
CA ARG A 165 15.30 7.55 4.12
C ARG A 165 16.24 8.22 5.12
N ILE A 166 15.75 8.47 6.34
CA ILE A 166 16.46 9.23 7.37
C ILE A 166 16.70 8.33 8.58
N ASP A 167 17.72 7.51 8.49
CA ASP A 167 18.25 6.69 9.56
C ASP A 167 19.78 6.71 9.53
N ALA A 168 20.43 6.27 10.61
CA ALA A 168 21.88 6.34 10.77
C ALA A 168 22.66 5.63 9.64
N ARG A 169 22.10 4.55 9.06
CA ARG A 169 22.75 3.78 8.00
C ARG A 169 22.68 4.50 6.65
N THR A 170 21.57 5.17 6.38
CA THR A 170 21.34 5.83 5.08
C THR A 170 21.97 7.22 5.01
N VAL A 171 21.93 8.00 6.11
CA VAL A 171 22.50 9.35 6.11
C VAL A 171 23.99 9.39 6.43
N GLY A 172 24.51 8.36 7.10
CA GLY A 172 25.90 8.29 7.49
C GLY A 172 26.37 9.55 8.25
N ARG A 173 27.51 10.12 7.84
CA ARG A 173 28.08 11.32 8.47
C ARG A 173 27.31 12.63 8.17
N HIS A 174 26.34 12.61 7.27
CA HIS A 174 25.67 13.84 6.80
C HIS A 174 24.47 14.26 7.66
N GLY A 175 24.05 13.40 8.61
CA GLY A 175 23.00 13.74 9.58
C GLY A 175 21.72 14.22 8.91
N LEU A 176 21.29 15.45 9.19
CA LEU A 176 20.05 16.03 8.66
C LEU A 176 20.16 16.66 7.26
N GLU A 177 21.35 16.73 6.67
CA GLU A 177 21.50 17.40 5.37
C GLU A 177 20.67 16.75 4.24
N PRO A 178 20.60 15.42 4.13
CA PRO A 178 19.68 14.77 3.16
C PRO A 178 18.22 15.16 3.38
N LEU A 179 17.74 15.24 4.62
CA LEU A 179 16.38 15.66 4.94
C LEU A 179 16.10 17.10 4.55
N ARG A 180 17.05 18.03 4.82
CA ARG A 180 16.89 19.44 4.40
C ARG A 180 16.76 19.57 2.89
N ARG A 181 17.58 18.83 2.12
CA ARG A 181 17.46 18.82 0.65
C ARG A 181 16.15 18.20 0.17
N ALA A 182 15.70 17.12 0.78
CA ALA A 182 14.42 16.49 0.47
C ALA A 182 13.25 17.43 0.77
N ALA A 183 13.26 18.12 1.91
CA ALA A 183 12.26 19.11 2.26
C ALA A 183 12.27 20.29 1.26
N ALA A 184 13.44 20.79 0.88
CA ALA A 184 13.57 21.84 -0.14
C ALA A 184 13.00 21.39 -1.49
N LEU A 185 13.29 20.15 -1.91
CA LEU A 185 12.75 19.55 -3.13
C LEU A 185 11.21 19.47 -3.07
N ALA A 186 10.65 18.94 -1.98
CA ALA A 186 9.21 18.80 -1.80
C ALA A 186 8.48 20.15 -1.87
N ARG A 187 9.00 21.19 -1.19
CA ARG A 187 8.43 22.55 -1.24
C ARG A 187 8.50 23.15 -2.64
N ARG A 188 9.59 22.95 -3.37
CA ARG A 188 9.71 23.44 -4.76
C ARG A 188 8.76 22.73 -5.73
N LEU A 189 8.39 21.50 -5.45
CA LEU A 189 7.43 20.72 -6.24
C LEU A 189 5.99 20.94 -5.83
N ASP A 190 5.75 21.60 -4.69
CA ASP A 190 4.44 21.67 -4.04
C ASP A 190 3.84 20.26 -3.87
N ARG A 191 4.63 19.35 -3.31
CA ARG A 191 4.29 17.94 -3.10
C ARG A 191 4.70 17.48 -1.70
N PRO A 192 4.01 16.48 -1.14
CA PRO A 192 4.39 15.94 0.17
C PRO A 192 5.76 15.26 0.12
N LEU A 193 6.45 15.32 1.26
CA LEU A 193 7.67 14.57 1.55
C LEU A 193 7.32 13.35 2.39
N MET A 194 7.71 12.16 1.92
CA MET A 194 7.69 10.94 2.75
C MET A 194 9.07 10.74 3.37
N VAL A 195 9.12 10.72 4.70
CA VAL A 195 10.33 10.47 5.49
C VAL A 195 10.27 9.08 6.11
N HIS A 196 11.17 8.19 5.69
CA HIS A 196 11.42 6.94 6.38
C HIS A 196 12.21 7.23 7.65
N VAL A 197 11.69 6.83 8.80
CA VAL A 197 12.38 6.88 10.07
C VAL A 197 12.86 5.48 10.48
N GLY A 198 14.03 5.42 11.10
CA GLY A 198 14.63 4.16 11.51
C GLY A 198 15.56 4.37 12.72
N TYR A 199 16.68 3.68 12.76
CA TYR A 199 17.65 3.83 13.84
C TYR A 199 18.31 5.22 13.81
N GLY A 200 18.17 5.97 14.90
CA GLY A 200 18.82 7.26 15.06
C GLY A 200 20.34 7.16 15.30
N PRO A 201 21.11 8.26 15.21
CA PRO A 201 20.64 9.59 14.77
C PRO A 201 20.44 9.66 13.25
N PRO A 202 19.57 10.58 12.73
CA PRO A 202 18.73 11.54 13.46
C PRO A 202 17.54 10.91 14.20
N THR A 203 17.11 11.58 15.28
CA THR A 203 15.93 11.21 16.08
C THR A 203 14.66 11.88 15.57
N ILE A 204 13.47 11.46 16.05
CA ILE A 204 12.22 12.16 15.72
C ILE A 204 12.24 13.63 16.20
N ALA A 205 12.97 13.94 17.27
CA ALA A 205 13.15 15.32 17.74
C ALA A 205 13.90 16.21 16.75
N ASP A 206 14.82 15.61 15.98
CA ASP A 206 15.57 16.29 14.93
C ASP A 206 14.76 16.39 13.62
N ILE A 207 13.95 15.37 13.31
CA ILE A 207 13.20 15.23 12.07
C ILE A 207 11.91 16.08 12.09
N ALA A 208 11.12 15.99 13.15
CA ALA A 208 9.79 16.62 13.25
C ALA A 208 9.77 18.13 12.93
N PRO A 209 10.76 18.95 13.33
CA PRO A 209 10.77 20.37 12.98
C PRO A 209 10.93 20.69 11.48
N LEU A 210 11.32 19.70 10.66
CA LEU A 210 11.52 19.85 9.22
C LEU A 210 10.33 19.36 8.39
N LEU A 211 9.32 18.74 9.04
CA LEU A 211 8.08 18.32 8.42
C LEU A 211 7.10 19.50 8.30
N ALA A 212 6.32 19.49 7.23
CA ALA A 212 5.18 20.40 7.05
C ALA A 212 3.87 19.62 7.07
N GLU A 213 2.74 20.33 7.09
CA GLU A 213 1.41 19.75 6.95
C GLU A 213 1.34 18.89 5.66
N GLY A 214 0.81 17.66 5.79
CA GLY A 214 0.70 16.71 4.71
C GLY A 214 1.96 15.92 4.40
N ASP A 215 3.12 16.23 5.02
CA ASP A 215 4.29 15.35 4.91
C ASP A 215 4.02 14.02 5.63
N ILE A 216 4.63 12.96 5.13
CA ILE A 216 4.35 11.59 5.56
C ILE A 216 5.50 11.06 6.39
N LEU A 217 5.22 10.65 7.61
CA LEU A 217 6.16 9.98 8.50
C LEU A 217 5.91 8.47 8.41
N THR A 218 6.70 7.77 7.59
CA THR A 218 6.52 6.33 7.39
C THR A 218 7.35 5.49 8.33
N HIS A 219 6.90 4.26 8.61
CA HIS A 219 7.38 3.35 9.65
C HIS A 219 7.06 3.86 11.06
N CYS A 220 5.91 4.54 11.21
CA CYS A 220 5.53 5.16 12.47
C CYS A 220 5.44 4.18 13.64
N ALA A 221 5.04 2.93 13.38
CA ALA A 221 4.87 1.89 14.38
C ALA A 221 6.00 0.84 14.41
N SER A 222 7.24 1.21 14.04
CA SER A 222 8.31 0.22 13.80
C SER A 222 8.79 -0.54 15.05
N GLY A 223 8.64 0.01 16.25
CA GLY A 223 9.22 -0.55 17.45
C GLY A 223 10.77 -0.51 17.49
N CYS A 224 11.40 0.07 16.45
CA CYS A 224 12.79 0.46 16.49
C CYS A 224 12.95 1.65 17.45
N PRO A 225 14.17 1.95 17.96
CA PRO A 225 14.40 3.15 18.77
C PRO A 225 14.26 4.43 17.92
N THR A 226 13.03 4.74 17.50
CA THR A 226 12.68 5.91 16.67
C THR A 226 12.14 7.06 17.51
N ASP A 227 11.95 6.84 18.82
CA ASP A 227 11.43 7.81 19.78
C ASP A 227 10.01 8.32 19.46
N LEU A 228 9.20 7.57 18.68
CA LEU A 228 7.80 7.93 18.40
C LEU A 228 6.89 7.64 19.58
N VAL A 229 7.10 6.52 20.25
CA VAL A 229 6.39 6.10 21.45
C VAL A 229 7.38 5.81 22.58
N ALA A 230 7.10 6.33 23.75
CA ALA A 230 7.81 6.00 24.99
C ALA A 230 6.78 5.81 26.12
N ASP A 231 6.98 4.79 26.96
CA ASP A 231 6.08 4.46 28.06
C ASP A 231 4.61 4.33 27.62
N GLY A 232 4.37 3.77 26.45
CA GLY A 232 3.03 3.55 25.88
C GLY A 232 2.32 4.84 25.41
N ARG A 233 3.03 5.94 25.21
CA ARG A 233 2.47 7.22 24.77
C ARG A 233 3.32 7.85 23.68
N LEU A 234 2.69 8.68 22.82
CA LEU A 234 3.45 9.48 21.88
C LEU A 234 4.43 10.41 22.61
N THR A 235 5.67 10.41 22.14
CA THR A 235 6.66 11.38 22.62
C THR A 235 6.25 12.80 22.21
N ALA A 236 6.76 13.81 22.94
CA ALA A 236 6.43 15.19 22.62
C ALA A 236 6.81 15.61 21.18
N PRO A 237 7.93 15.15 20.58
CA PRO A 237 8.21 15.40 19.16
C PRO A 237 7.22 14.74 18.21
N ALA A 238 6.83 13.46 18.46
CA ALA A 238 5.85 12.77 17.64
C ALA A 238 4.46 13.44 17.73
N ARG A 239 4.05 13.84 18.93
CA ARG A 239 2.81 14.61 19.14
C ARG A 239 2.82 15.93 18.35
N ARG A 240 3.92 16.69 18.41
CA ARG A 240 4.03 17.93 17.62
C ARG A 240 3.95 17.68 16.11
N ALA A 241 4.53 16.60 15.60
CA ALA A 241 4.42 16.25 14.18
C ALA A 241 2.97 15.95 13.80
N LEU A 242 2.26 15.16 14.63
CA LEU A 242 0.85 14.86 14.42
C LEU A 242 -0.02 16.13 14.44
N ASP A 243 0.16 16.97 15.46
CA ASP A 243 -0.60 18.21 15.64
C ASP A 243 -0.32 19.23 14.51
N ALA A 244 0.87 19.16 13.90
CA ALA A 244 1.25 19.96 12.74
C ALA A 244 0.68 19.40 11.41
N GLY A 245 -0.08 18.29 11.45
CA GLY A 245 -0.73 17.73 10.27
C GLY A 245 0.13 16.73 9.49
N ALA A 246 1.20 16.20 10.08
CA ALA A 246 1.94 15.10 9.45
C ALA A 246 1.06 13.84 9.35
N VAL A 247 1.12 13.15 8.22
CA VAL A 247 0.45 11.88 7.99
C VAL A 247 1.33 10.75 8.52
N PHE A 248 0.80 9.95 9.43
CA PHE A 248 1.50 8.77 9.92
C PHE A 248 1.18 7.58 9.03
N ASP A 249 2.21 6.85 8.62
CA ASP A 249 2.12 5.72 7.69
C ASP A 249 2.81 4.50 8.28
N LEU A 250 2.14 3.35 8.23
CA LEU A 250 2.68 2.11 8.80
C LEU A 250 3.94 1.65 8.08
N GLY A 251 3.93 1.62 6.75
CA GLY A 251 5.09 1.18 5.99
C GLY A 251 5.65 -0.14 6.51
N HIS A 252 4.82 -1.18 6.61
CA HIS A 252 5.10 -2.39 7.41
C HIS A 252 6.45 -3.04 7.09
N GLY A 253 6.74 -3.28 5.81
CA GLY A 253 7.97 -3.91 5.34
C GLY A 253 8.33 -5.22 6.02
N SER A 254 9.63 -5.46 6.13
CA SER A 254 10.18 -6.60 6.88
C SER A 254 10.59 -6.24 8.31
N GLY A 255 10.52 -4.96 8.70
CA GLY A 255 11.12 -4.50 9.95
C GLY A 255 10.42 -3.32 10.63
N ALA A 256 9.20 -2.95 10.26
CA ALA A 256 8.63 -1.69 10.69
C ALA A 256 7.21 -1.76 11.25
N LEU A 257 6.85 -2.84 11.94
CA LEU A 257 5.59 -2.89 12.70
C LEU A 257 5.77 -3.63 14.01
N ALA A 258 5.48 -2.95 15.14
CA ALA A 258 5.35 -3.49 16.48
C ALA A 258 3.94 -3.22 17.00
N PHE A 259 3.26 -4.24 17.51
CA PHE A 259 1.87 -4.09 17.95
C PHE A 259 1.71 -3.15 19.14
N ASP A 260 2.62 -3.22 20.11
CA ASP A 260 2.58 -2.34 21.29
C ASP A 260 2.73 -0.85 20.93
N VAL A 261 3.53 -0.53 19.94
CA VAL A 261 3.68 0.84 19.41
C VAL A 261 2.42 1.26 18.66
N LEU A 262 1.89 0.41 17.76
CA LEU A 262 0.68 0.69 17.01
C LEU A 262 -0.54 0.88 17.92
N GLU A 263 -0.69 0.01 18.94
CA GLU A 263 -1.76 0.10 19.94
C GLU A 263 -1.68 1.43 20.72
N ALA A 264 -0.47 1.85 21.11
CA ALA A 264 -0.24 3.14 21.77
C ALA A 264 -0.57 4.33 20.86
N GLU A 265 -0.15 4.29 19.59
CA GLU A 265 -0.49 5.31 18.60
C GLU A 265 -2.00 5.45 18.40
N LEU A 266 -2.72 4.32 18.25
CA LEU A 266 -4.19 4.32 18.09
C LEU A 266 -4.88 4.88 19.34
N ALA A 267 -4.42 4.52 20.55
CA ALA A 267 -4.95 5.02 21.83
C ALA A 267 -4.75 6.54 21.98
N GLU A 268 -3.66 7.08 21.41
CA GLU A 268 -3.34 8.51 21.38
C GLU A 268 -4.04 9.27 20.23
N GLY A 269 -4.92 8.59 19.48
CA GLY A 269 -5.74 9.20 18.43
C GLY A 269 -5.08 9.25 17.05
N VAL A 270 -3.94 8.60 16.85
CA VAL A 270 -3.35 8.47 15.52
C VAL A 270 -4.28 7.67 14.61
N ARG A 271 -4.42 8.10 13.39
CA ARG A 271 -5.18 7.41 12.34
C ARG A 271 -4.23 7.15 11.16
N PRO A 272 -3.41 6.08 11.22
CA PRO A 272 -2.36 5.87 10.24
C PRO A 272 -2.93 5.51 8.87
N VAL A 273 -2.13 5.72 7.83
CA VAL A 273 -2.27 5.04 6.55
C VAL A 273 -1.79 3.61 6.74
N ALA A 274 -2.54 2.64 6.21
CA ALA A 274 -2.09 1.27 6.09
C ALA A 274 -1.35 1.13 4.76
N SER A 275 -0.04 0.95 4.82
CA SER A 275 0.78 0.64 3.67
C SER A 275 1.69 -0.54 3.95
N SER A 276 2.06 -1.26 2.91
CA SER A 276 2.74 -2.54 3.08
C SER A 276 4.26 -2.44 3.11
N ASP A 277 4.85 -1.36 2.57
CA ASP A 277 6.28 -1.33 2.19
C ASP A 277 6.68 -2.64 1.48
N LEU A 278 5.86 -2.99 0.46
CA LEU A 278 6.03 -4.25 -0.22
C LEU A 278 7.22 -4.20 -1.16
N HIS A 279 8.11 -5.15 -0.99
CA HIS A 279 9.33 -5.32 -1.74
C HIS A 279 9.70 -6.80 -1.85
N ALA A 280 10.73 -7.14 -2.62
CA ALA A 280 11.13 -8.51 -2.95
C ALA A 280 11.35 -9.45 -1.74
N ARG A 281 11.49 -8.92 -0.53
CA ARG A 281 11.61 -9.70 0.70
C ARG A 281 10.31 -9.72 1.50
N SER A 282 9.68 -8.56 1.73
CA SER A 282 8.50 -8.44 2.61
C SER A 282 7.26 -9.11 2.03
N VAL A 283 7.20 -9.32 0.71
CA VAL A 283 6.13 -10.11 0.04
C VAL A 283 6.08 -11.57 0.52
N HIS A 284 7.15 -12.07 1.10
CA HIS A 284 7.24 -13.40 1.71
C HIS A 284 7.09 -13.35 3.24
N GLY A 285 6.75 -12.20 3.80
CA GLY A 285 6.48 -11.97 5.23
C GLY A 285 7.50 -11.06 5.93
N PRO A 286 7.07 -10.52 7.08
CA PRO A 286 5.78 -10.65 7.75
C PRO A 286 4.68 -9.72 7.22
N ALA A 287 4.97 -8.79 6.28
CA ALA A 287 3.94 -7.94 5.66
C ALA A 287 3.00 -8.75 4.76
N PHE A 288 3.54 -9.61 3.91
CA PHE A 288 2.89 -10.44 2.90
C PHE A 288 2.15 -9.63 1.83
N ASP A 289 1.18 -8.79 2.22
CA ASP A 289 0.34 -7.98 1.36
C ASP A 289 -0.43 -6.93 2.18
N LEU A 290 -1.09 -6.01 1.50
CA LEU A 290 -1.86 -4.94 2.16
C LEU A 290 -3.08 -5.46 2.95
N PRO A 291 -3.88 -6.45 2.48
CA PRO A 291 -4.93 -7.06 3.30
C PRO A 291 -4.45 -7.62 4.63
N THR A 292 -3.25 -8.23 4.67
CA THR A 292 -2.62 -8.69 5.92
C THR A 292 -2.29 -7.52 6.85
N VAL A 293 -1.77 -6.39 6.30
CA VAL A 293 -1.51 -5.17 7.09
C VAL A 293 -2.81 -4.59 7.64
N MET A 294 -3.88 -4.59 6.85
CA MET A 294 -5.22 -4.17 7.31
C MET A 294 -5.71 -5.06 8.46
N ALA A 295 -5.55 -6.39 8.36
CA ALA A 295 -5.93 -7.32 9.42
C ALA A 295 -5.13 -7.08 10.71
N LYS A 296 -3.84 -6.71 10.62
CA LYS A 296 -3.01 -6.32 11.77
C LYS A 296 -3.49 -5.01 12.40
N LEU A 297 -3.90 -4.05 11.59
CA LEU A 297 -4.47 -2.80 12.10
C LEU A 297 -5.78 -3.07 12.87
N VAL A 298 -6.61 -4.01 12.36
CA VAL A 298 -7.82 -4.45 13.07
C VAL A 298 -7.46 -5.19 14.37
N ALA A 299 -6.46 -6.05 14.35
CA ALA A 299 -5.97 -6.77 15.53
C ALA A 299 -5.43 -5.83 16.62
N ALA A 300 -4.87 -4.68 16.24
CA ALA A 300 -4.42 -3.62 17.15
C ALA A 300 -5.56 -2.75 17.70
N GLY A 301 -6.81 -2.99 17.31
CA GLY A 301 -8.00 -2.32 17.86
C GLY A 301 -8.71 -1.34 16.92
N ALA A 302 -8.29 -1.19 15.69
CA ALA A 302 -9.05 -0.43 14.70
C ALA A 302 -10.30 -1.22 14.24
N GLY A 303 -11.38 -0.51 13.89
CA GLY A 303 -12.53 -1.14 13.24
C GLY A 303 -12.23 -1.50 11.78
N LEU A 304 -12.93 -2.50 11.22
CA LEU A 304 -12.77 -2.88 9.82
C LEU A 304 -13.01 -1.70 8.85
N PRO A 305 -14.06 -0.85 8.99
CA PRO A 305 -14.23 0.32 8.13
C PRO A 305 -13.06 1.32 8.23
N GLU A 306 -12.45 1.45 9.40
CA GLU A 306 -11.27 2.28 9.64
C GLU A 306 -10.03 1.73 8.91
N ALA A 307 -9.83 0.40 8.96
CA ALA A 307 -8.76 -0.26 8.21
C ALA A 307 -8.95 -0.13 6.69
N ILE A 308 -10.19 -0.21 6.21
CA ILE A 308 -10.51 0.06 4.79
C ILE A 308 -10.20 1.53 4.44
N ALA A 309 -10.60 2.49 5.29
CA ALA A 309 -10.26 3.90 5.06
C ALA A 309 -8.74 4.13 5.03
N ALA A 310 -8.00 3.43 5.89
CA ALA A 310 -6.54 3.48 5.96
C ALA A 310 -5.84 2.95 4.70
N ALA A 311 -6.51 2.06 3.93
CA ALA A 311 -5.98 1.44 2.71
C ALA A 311 -6.68 1.94 1.42
N THR A 312 -7.56 2.94 1.49
CA THR A 312 -8.28 3.47 0.32
C THR A 312 -8.24 5.00 0.28
N VAL A 313 -9.21 5.67 0.89
CA VAL A 313 -9.39 7.13 0.81
C VAL A 313 -8.26 7.91 1.49
N ARG A 314 -7.69 7.39 2.57
CA ARG A 314 -6.64 8.10 3.33
C ARG A 314 -5.33 8.21 2.54
N PRO A 315 -4.75 7.11 2.01
CA PRO A 315 -3.57 7.21 1.14
C PRO A 315 -3.84 8.00 -0.14
N ALA A 316 -5.02 7.86 -0.73
CA ALA A 316 -5.39 8.63 -1.92
C ALA A 316 -5.38 10.15 -1.64
N ARG A 317 -5.94 10.58 -0.51
CA ARG A 317 -5.91 11.99 -0.09
C ARG A 317 -4.50 12.49 0.21
N ALA A 318 -3.69 11.69 0.89
CA ALA A 318 -2.31 12.07 1.24
C ALA A 318 -1.45 12.42 0.02
N LEU A 319 -1.70 11.79 -1.13
CA LEU A 319 -0.94 12.02 -2.37
C LEU A 319 -1.77 12.69 -3.50
N GLY A 320 -3.00 13.12 -3.22
CA GLY A 320 -3.88 13.71 -4.23
C GLY A 320 -4.15 12.78 -5.41
N LEU A 321 -4.41 11.48 -5.13
CA LEU A 321 -4.72 10.48 -6.14
C LEU A 321 -6.22 10.43 -6.43
N ASP A 322 -6.58 10.24 -7.69
CA ASP A 322 -7.95 9.96 -8.11
C ASP A 322 -8.26 8.46 -7.95
N ALA A 323 -8.37 8.04 -6.69
CA ALA A 323 -8.54 6.63 -6.30
C ALA A 323 -9.23 6.53 -4.92
N GLY A 324 -9.51 5.31 -4.46
CA GLY A 324 -9.98 5.01 -3.10
C GLY A 324 -11.44 5.37 -2.83
N THR A 325 -12.29 5.42 -3.85
CA THR A 325 -13.74 5.65 -3.74
C THR A 325 -14.52 4.89 -4.83
N LEU A 326 -15.78 4.58 -4.55
CA LEU A 326 -16.75 4.05 -5.51
C LEU A 326 -17.78 5.13 -5.91
N ALA A 327 -17.47 6.41 -5.73
CA ALA A 327 -18.37 7.48 -6.14
C ALA A 327 -18.66 7.44 -7.65
N PRO A 328 -19.89 7.72 -8.10
CA PRO A 328 -20.20 7.78 -9.53
C PRO A 328 -19.24 8.72 -10.27
N GLY A 329 -18.71 8.24 -11.41
CA GLY A 329 -17.68 8.91 -12.20
C GLY A 329 -16.24 8.57 -11.84
N ALA A 330 -15.97 7.99 -10.67
CA ALA A 330 -14.63 7.48 -10.33
C ALA A 330 -14.23 6.31 -11.24
N ALA A 331 -12.93 6.04 -11.36
CA ALA A 331 -12.45 4.83 -12.02
C ALA A 331 -13.07 3.59 -11.35
N ALA A 332 -13.45 2.61 -12.14
CA ALA A 332 -14.06 1.38 -11.63
C ALA A 332 -13.00 0.41 -11.09
N ASP A 333 -12.27 0.87 -10.08
CA ASP A 333 -11.32 0.10 -9.32
C ASP A 333 -12.03 -0.49 -8.10
N ILE A 334 -12.21 -1.81 -8.11
CA ILE A 334 -13.05 -2.51 -7.15
C ILE A 334 -12.29 -3.72 -6.61
N ALA A 335 -12.31 -3.90 -5.30
CA ALA A 335 -11.80 -5.10 -4.65
C ALA A 335 -12.93 -5.85 -3.95
N VAL A 336 -12.98 -7.17 -4.15
CA VAL A 336 -13.96 -8.06 -3.53
C VAL A 336 -13.23 -9.04 -2.62
N PHE A 337 -13.73 -9.21 -1.40
CA PHE A 337 -13.10 -10.06 -0.39
C PHE A 337 -14.12 -11.01 0.25
N ASP A 338 -13.68 -12.22 0.52
CA ASP A 338 -14.26 -13.00 1.60
C ASP A 338 -13.73 -12.41 2.92
N ALA A 339 -14.63 -11.91 3.76
CA ALA A 339 -14.31 -11.36 5.08
C ALA A 339 -14.78 -12.39 6.13
N GLU A 340 -13.89 -13.31 6.45
CA GLU A 340 -14.18 -14.39 7.40
C GLU A 340 -14.02 -13.88 8.84
N GLU A 341 -15.09 -13.98 9.64
CA GLU A 341 -15.04 -13.69 11.06
C GLU A 341 -14.46 -14.88 11.85
N GLY A 342 -13.59 -14.61 12.83
CA GLY A 342 -12.94 -15.67 13.59
C GLY A 342 -11.83 -15.16 14.49
N ARG A 343 -10.84 -16.00 14.75
CA ARG A 343 -9.65 -15.68 15.53
C ARG A 343 -8.44 -16.08 14.70
N PHE A 344 -7.82 -15.11 14.07
CA PHE A 344 -6.72 -15.33 13.14
C PHE A 344 -5.43 -14.74 13.71
N PRO A 345 -4.42 -15.57 14.01
CA PRO A 345 -3.16 -15.07 14.53
C PRO A 345 -2.44 -14.26 13.45
N VAL A 346 -2.01 -13.07 13.83
CA VAL A 346 -1.15 -12.18 13.04
C VAL A 346 0.10 -11.84 13.84
N VAL A 347 1.24 -11.75 13.19
CA VAL A 347 2.54 -11.57 13.83
C VAL A 347 3.19 -10.25 13.37
N ASP A 348 3.77 -9.51 14.29
CA ASP A 348 4.59 -8.34 13.95
C ASP A 348 6.03 -8.71 13.58
N VAL A 349 6.87 -7.69 13.33
CA VAL A 349 8.27 -7.92 12.93
C VAL A 349 9.16 -8.37 14.09
N HIS A 350 8.70 -8.23 15.34
CA HIS A 350 9.41 -8.61 16.55
C HIS A 350 8.96 -9.98 17.10
N GLY A 351 7.98 -10.63 16.43
CA GLY A 351 7.45 -11.92 16.83
C GLY A 351 6.28 -11.85 17.81
N SER A 352 5.78 -10.67 18.16
CA SER A 352 4.57 -10.54 18.99
C SER A 352 3.35 -10.95 18.19
N VAL A 353 2.43 -11.67 18.82
CA VAL A 353 1.22 -12.18 18.17
C VAL A 353 0.00 -11.44 18.69
N ARG A 354 -0.92 -11.11 17.80
CA ARG A 354 -2.29 -10.66 18.10
C ARG A 354 -3.28 -11.52 17.34
N GLU A 355 -4.53 -11.49 17.76
CA GLU A 355 -5.63 -12.15 17.05
C GLU A 355 -6.45 -11.11 16.31
N SER A 356 -6.50 -11.22 14.99
CA SER A 356 -7.44 -10.45 14.19
C SER A 356 -8.82 -11.12 14.24
N PRO A 357 -9.89 -10.36 14.50
CA PRO A 357 -11.26 -10.90 14.46
C PRO A 357 -11.74 -11.15 13.03
N VAL A 358 -10.98 -10.75 12.02
CA VAL A 358 -11.32 -10.90 10.61
C VAL A 358 -10.11 -11.32 9.78
N ARG A 359 -10.34 -12.21 8.81
CA ARG A 359 -9.39 -12.53 7.73
C ARG A 359 -9.98 -12.05 6.41
N LEU A 360 -9.19 -11.30 5.66
CA LEU A 360 -9.55 -10.76 4.35
C LEU A 360 -8.86 -11.59 3.27
N THR A 361 -9.64 -12.33 2.49
CA THR A 361 -9.14 -13.06 1.32
C THR A 361 -9.70 -12.42 0.06
N ASN A 362 -8.87 -11.82 -0.76
CA ASN A 362 -9.33 -11.22 -2.02
C ASN A 362 -9.80 -12.32 -2.98
N THR A 363 -10.99 -12.13 -3.55
CA THR A 363 -11.60 -13.05 -4.51
C THR A 363 -11.69 -12.47 -5.92
N ALA A 364 -11.68 -11.14 -6.05
CA ALA A 364 -11.62 -10.47 -7.33
C ALA A 364 -11.04 -9.07 -7.19
N THR A 365 -10.22 -8.67 -8.14
CA THR A 365 -9.66 -7.32 -8.27
C THR A 365 -10.00 -6.79 -9.65
N TYR A 366 -10.70 -5.66 -9.71
CA TYR A 366 -11.05 -5.00 -10.97
C TYR A 366 -10.30 -3.68 -11.09
N VAL A 367 -9.72 -3.43 -12.26
CA VAL A 367 -9.11 -2.16 -12.67
C VAL A 367 -9.85 -1.65 -13.89
N ASP A 368 -10.38 -0.42 -13.83
CA ASP A 368 -11.24 0.14 -14.87
C ASP A 368 -12.41 -0.82 -15.24
N GLY A 369 -12.97 -1.50 -14.23
CA GLY A 369 -14.06 -2.46 -14.40
C GLY A 369 -13.66 -3.79 -15.05
N ARG A 370 -12.37 -4.07 -15.26
CA ARG A 370 -11.86 -5.30 -15.85
C ARG A 370 -11.20 -6.16 -14.78
N LEU A 371 -11.60 -7.43 -14.70
CA LEU A 371 -11.01 -8.39 -13.79
C LEU A 371 -9.51 -8.60 -14.10
N LEU A 372 -8.66 -8.49 -13.10
CA LEU A 372 -7.25 -8.84 -13.21
C LEU A 372 -7.12 -10.37 -13.22
N PRO A 373 -6.56 -10.95 -14.29
CA PRO A 373 -6.33 -12.38 -14.32
C PRO A 373 -5.13 -12.77 -13.45
N PRO A 374 -5.06 -14.03 -12.98
CA PRO A 374 -3.88 -14.57 -12.31
C PRO A 374 -2.59 -14.34 -13.11
N CYS A 375 -1.54 -13.96 -12.43
CA CYS A 375 -0.24 -13.71 -13.01
C CYS A 375 0.84 -14.54 -12.29
N ALA A 376 1.80 -15.06 -13.04
CA ALA A 376 2.88 -15.87 -12.50
C ALA A 376 3.72 -15.07 -11.50
N ALA A 377 4.08 -15.72 -10.39
CA ALA A 377 4.95 -15.10 -9.40
C ALA A 377 6.39 -15.02 -9.93
N GLU A 378 6.99 -13.84 -9.76
CA GLU A 378 8.42 -13.65 -10.03
C GLU A 378 9.25 -14.23 -8.89
N PRO A 379 10.36 -14.93 -9.18
CA PRO A 379 11.28 -15.35 -8.14
C PRO A 379 11.98 -14.12 -7.53
N PRO A 380 12.37 -14.20 -6.23
CA PRO A 380 13.13 -13.11 -5.62
C PRO A 380 14.50 -12.98 -6.32
N PRO A 381 15.06 -11.76 -6.39
CA PRO A 381 16.41 -11.56 -6.91
C PRO A 381 17.43 -12.37 -6.10
N PRO A 382 18.50 -12.88 -6.72
CA PRO A 382 19.46 -13.78 -6.08
C PRO A 382 20.23 -13.18 -4.90
N TRP A 383 20.21 -11.86 -4.77
CA TRP A 383 20.81 -11.13 -3.64
C TRP A 383 19.86 -10.89 -2.45
N ILE A 384 18.58 -11.29 -2.57
CA ILE A 384 17.62 -11.19 -1.47
C ILE A 384 17.65 -12.48 -0.65
N PRO A 385 18.18 -12.49 0.58
CA PRO A 385 18.19 -13.68 1.41
C PRO A 385 16.78 -13.91 1.98
N LEU A 386 16.19 -15.07 1.69
CA LEU A 386 14.93 -15.51 2.29
C LEU A 386 15.19 -16.47 3.46
N SER A 387 14.47 -16.27 4.57
CA SER A 387 14.40 -17.23 5.67
C SER A 387 13.65 -18.51 5.23
N GLY A 388 13.71 -19.57 6.05
CA GLY A 388 12.97 -20.80 5.77
C GLY A 388 11.45 -20.60 5.70
N SER A 389 10.88 -19.73 6.55
CA SER A 389 9.45 -19.37 6.51
C SER A 389 9.09 -18.58 5.25
N GLN A 390 9.95 -17.66 4.83
CA GLN A 390 9.74 -16.89 3.61
C GLN A 390 9.82 -17.73 2.35
N ARG A 391 10.72 -18.73 2.30
CA ARG A 391 10.76 -19.70 1.17
C ARG A 391 9.48 -20.50 1.06
N ARG A 392 8.94 -20.98 2.19
CA ARG A 392 7.63 -21.69 2.16
C ARG A 392 6.50 -20.78 1.67
N ALA A 393 6.45 -19.53 2.12
CA ALA A 393 5.46 -18.58 1.64
C ALA A 393 5.58 -18.27 0.13
N GLU A 394 6.79 -18.31 -0.42
CA GLU A 394 7.01 -18.23 -1.88
C GLU A 394 6.45 -19.44 -2.60
N GLU A 395 6.74 -20.65 -2.10
CA GLU A 395 6.22 -21.92 -2.67
C GLU A 395 4.69 -21.93 -2.66
N ASP A 396 4.05 -21.50 -1.55
CA ASP A 396 2.61 -21.40 -1.42
C ASP A 396 2.02 -20.40 -2.42
N ARG A 397 2.66 -19.25 -2.60
CA ARG A 397 2.25 -18.22 -3.57
C ARG A 397 2.32 -18.74 -5.02
N VAL A 398 3.38 -19.44 -5.37
CA VAL A 398 3.54 -20.08 -6.69
C VAL A 398 2.47 -21.17 -6.89
N GLY A 399 2.22 -21.97 -5.86
CA GLY A 399 1.17 -22.99 -5.86
C GLY A 399 -0.22 -22.41 -6.08
N ALA A 400 -0.57 -21.32 -5.37
CA ALA A 400 -1.83 -20.62 -5.52
C ALA A 400 -2.03 -20.06 -6.95
N THR A 401 -0.99 -19.48 -7.55
CA THR A 401 -1.06 -19.01 -8.94
C THR A 401 -1.31 -20.14 -9.92
N ARG A 402 -0.58 -21.27 -9.78
CA ARG A 402 -0.78 -22.44 -10.65
C ARG A 402 -2.19 -23.01 -10.54
N SER A 403 -2.75 -23.06 -9.34
CA SER A 403 -4.13 -23.52 -9.11
C SER A 403 -5.15 -22.56 -9.74
N ALA A 404 -4.93 -21.25 -9.62
CA ALA A 404 -5.81 -20.27 -10.22
C ALA A 404 -5.81 -20.31 -11.75
N VAL A 405 -4.62 -20.48 -12.38
CA VAL A 405 -4.51 -20.64 -13.85
C VAL A 405 -5.24 -21.89 -14.32
N ARG A 406 -5.05 -23.03 -13.64
CA ARG A 406 -5.74 -24.28 -14.00
C ARG A 406 -7.27 -24.12 -13.97
N ARG A 407 -7.82 -23.39 -12.99
CA ARG A 407 -9.27 -23.13 -12.92
C ARG A 407 -9.80 -22.32 -14.10
N LEU A 408 -9.01 -21.40 -14.63
CA LEU A 408 -9.37 -20.65 -15.83
C LEU A 408 -9.33 -21.52 -17.09
N GLU A 409 -8.37 -22.47 -17.16
CA GLU A 409 -8.22 -23.40 -18.29
C GLU A 409 -9.27 -24.50 -18.27
N SER A 410 -9.75 -24.91 -17.09
CA SER A 410 -10.73 -25.98 -16.90
C SER A 410 -11.72 -25.63 -15.77
N PRO A 411 -12.66 -24.71 -16.00
CA PRO A 411 -13.59 -24.26 -14.95
C PRO A 411 -14.51 -25.35 -14.42
N GLU A 412 -14.81 -26.37 -15.23
CA GLU A 412 -15.77 -27.44 -14.91
C GLU A 412 -15.18 -28.55 -14.00
N ASP A 413 -13.85 -28.60 -13.85
CA ASP A 413 -13.16 -29.63 -13.08
C ASP A 413 -12.90 -29.25 -11.60
N PHE A 414 -13.31 -28.06 -11.16
CA PHE A 414 -12.98 -27.56 -9.83
C PHE A 414 -14.21 -27.18 -9.00
N ASP A 415 -14.70 -28.13 -8.21
CA ASP A 415 -15.69 -27.91 -7.13
C ASP A 415 -15.05 -27.43 -5.81
N GLU A 416 -13.75 -27.21 -5.73
CA GLU A 416 -13.08 -26.81 -4.51
C GLU A 416 -12.86 -25.29 -4.44
N PRO A 417 -13.14 -24.65 -3.30
CA PRO A 417 -12.83 -23.23 -3.09
C PRO A 417 -11.31 -22.99 -3.15
N PHE A 418 -10.91 -21.76 -3.48
CA PHE A 418 -9.51 -21.32 -3.48
C PHE A 418 -8.77 -21.89 -2.27
N PRO A 419 -7.56 -22.49 -2.43
CA PRO A 419 -6.79 -22.91 -1.27
C PRO A 419 -6.57 -21.71 -0.36
N ARG A 420 -7.07 -21.81 0.88
CA ARG A 420 -6.90 -20.79 1.89
C ARG A 420 -5.41 -20.63 2.15
N ALA A 421 -4.89 -19.41 2.06
CA ALA A 421 -3.51 -19.14 2.45
C ALA A 421 -3.34 -19.50 3.93
N GLY A 422 -2.61 -20.58 4.21
CA GLY A 422 -2.13 -20.96 5.53
C GLY A 422 -3.20 -21.44 6.52
N SER A 423 -3.43 -22.75 6.59
CA SER A 423 -3.82 -23.42 7.83
C SER A 423 -2.57 -23.69 8.68
#